data_c30fdd039545d3d5950c9901d0caa0ac
#
_entry.id   c30fdd039545d3d5950c9901d0caa0ac
#
_cell.length_a   1.000
_cell.length_b   1.000
_cell.length_c   1.000
_cell.angle_alpha   90.00
_cell.angle_beta   90.00
_cell.angle_gamma   90.00
#
_symmetry.space_group_name_H-M   'P 1'
#
loop_
_entity.id
_entity.type
_entity.pdbx_description
1 polymer ?
#
loop_
_entity_poly.entity_id
_entity_poly.type
_entity_poly.pdbx_seq_one_letter_code
_entity_poly.pdbx_strand_id
1 'polypeptide(L)'
;MAELIYSVNDIFSTDNSDGCLMQYEAEKYHIAAYQRGYKWASDEYGAVTILLNDLWDAFQAFQNQERKEYYLQYITLKKNNEKRHLEVIDGQQRLTTLSILLSIFSLKLEVDNVAKGKLEYAIRENFFDKQIYNSTNLKVLLEKKWDNEQGLIISDDEKINTQDVFYLFNAAQKINKVLGQDEIQNQLQLFYNFILNNIKIIVNAVDHISSEKVFSNLNSNKVPLTEAELIKGLLLTKYSRNQNKDESKKHFREILEMRLSLGRQWDEITKWCNDPRINVFFFNKDEGMTSLLTLVAIQNGYKIEKKANPNDYPLFNFYHKFGKTEHIYKCLLKTYFVLNDWYDEDKIFNLLGYLFFAKGSNKTIKDYLSKIDSDKSALLNELEHQVNALIPKNTDDLFYSNDQDNEIHRVLLALNVFYDGINSRFNYHRFIEEKWTLEHIFPQTPEGKGQILQEKDKQIIFEILGEKVTVELKEIINKPERTAEEKEIYQTALKSLGSLNSIGNMCLLTDKDNASNGCGFFDEKRTNILQRIRQGSFVPKHTFDVFSKMVFEENPGDFERWTNENITNHTSAIKKAIESIKLS
;
A
#
# COMPACT_ATOMS: atom_id res chain seq x y z
N MET A 1 12.97 -44.66 -6.42
CA MET A 1 12.60 -43.26 -6.67
C MET A 1 13.54 -42.43 -5.81
N ALA A 2 14.15 -41.38 -6.38
CA ALA A 2 14.96 -40.48 -5.58
C ALA A 2 14.11 -39.84 -4.49
N GLU A 3 14.67 -39.64 -3.31
CA GLU A 3 13.99 -38.90 -2.27
C GLU A 3 13.72 -37.46 -2.73
N LEU A 4 12.65 -36.85 -2.24
CA LEU A 4 12.32 -35.46 -2.56
C LEU A 4 12.82 -34.49 -1.50
N ILE A 5 13.15 -34.99 -0.31
CA ILE A 5 13.51 -34.19 0.86
C ILE A 5 14.83 -34.69 1.40
N TYR A 6 15.81 -33.81 1.47
CA TYR A 6 17.16 -34.11 1.92
C TYR A 6 17.52 -33.22 3.13
N SER A 7 18.31 -33.75 4.06
CA SER A 7 18.98 -32.90 5.04
C SER A 7 20.10 -32.09 4.37
N VAL A 8 20.58 -31.03 5.04
CA VAL A 8 21.75 -30.28 4.55
C VAL A 8 22.98 -31.18 4.40
N ASN A 9 23.14 -32.14 5.31
CA ASN A 9 24.19 -33.15 5.20
C ASN A 9 24.04 -33.98 3.92
N ASP A 10 22.84 -34.49 3.62
CA ASP A 10 22.57 -35.33 2.48
C ASP A 10 22.64 -34.57 1.14
N ILE A 11 22.40 -33.25 1.16
CA ILE A 11 22.63 -32.40 -0.03
C ILE A 11 24.11 -32.40 -0.43
N PHE A 12 25.03 -32.26 0.52
CA PHE A 12 26.45 -32.14 0.21
C PHE A 12 27.24 -33.44 0.33
N SER A 13 26.68 -34.51 0.91
CA SER A 13 27.39 -35.78 1.08
C SER A 13 27.56 -36.52 -0.24
N THR A 14 28.77 -37.10 -0.42
CA THR A 14 29.06 -38.08 -1.45
C THR A 14 29.34 -39.49 -0.89
N ASP A 15 29.34 -39.63 0.43
CA ASP A 15 29.65 -40.86 1.11
C ASP A 15 28.39 -41.61 1.58
N ASN A 16 27.26 -40.96 1.54
CA ASN A 16 25.96 -41.53 1.87
C ASN A 16 25.22 -41.95 0.59
N SER A 17 24.83 -43.23 0.48
CA SER A 17 24.04 -43.76 -0.64
C SER A 17 22.72 -43.02 -0.87
N ASP A 18 22.17 -42.45 0.19
CA ASP A 18 20.92 -41.69 0.17
C ASP A 18 21.14 -40.18 -0.10
N GLY A 19 22.39 -39.75 -0.22
CA GLY A 19 22.76 -38.35 -0.52
C GLY A 19 22.30 -37.92 -1.91
N CYS A 20 21.90 -36.65 -2.06
CA CYS A 20 21.37 -36.10 -3.29
C CYS A 20 22.37 -36.27 -4.46
N LEU A 21 23.65 -35.93 -4.28
CA LEU A 21 24.66 -36.07 -5.31
C LEU A 21 24.83 -37.53 -5.75
N MET A 22 24.80 -38.48 -4.83
CA MET A 22 24.93 -39.92 -5.13
C MET A 22 23.71 -40.46 -5.87
N GLN A 23 22.51 -40.10 -5.45
CA GLN A 23 21.27 -40.55 -6.08
C GLN A 23 21.15 -40.06 -7.55
N TYR A 24 21.73 -38.90 -7.85
CA TYR A 24 21.78 -38.39 -9.22
C TYR A 24 23.10 -38.70 -9.95
N GLU A 25 24.00 -39.52 -9.38
CA GLU A 25 25.30 -39.88 -9.96
C GLU A 25 26.15 -38.66 -10.34
N ALA A 26 26.13 -37.64 -9.49
CA ALA A 26 26.84 -36.37 -9.69
C ALA A 26 27.91 -36.16 -8.61
N GLU A 27 28.94 -35.40 -8.94
CA GLU A 27 30.05 -35.08 -8.02
C GLU A 27 29.86 -33.71 -7.33
N LYS A 28 29.18 -32.77 -8.01
CA LYS A 28 29.02 -31.39 -7.57
C LYS A 28 27.81 -30.69 -8.17
N TYR A 29 27.46 -29.58 -7.56
CA TYR A 29 26.50 -28.61 -8.07
C TYR A 29 27.20 -27.58 -8.93
N HIS A 30 26.61 -27.25 -10.07
CA HIS A 30 27.16 -26.29 -11.04
C HIS A 30 26.17 -25.13 -11.24
N ILE A 31 26.65 -23.91 -11.07
CA ILE A 31 25.91 -22.69 -11.37
C ILE A 31 26.38 -22.15 -12.72
N ALA A 32 25.51 -22.24 -13.71
CA ALA A 32 25.84 -21.93 -15.10
C ALA A 32 26.06 -20.43 -15.35
N ALA A 33 26.85 -20.10 -16.40
CA ALA A 33 27.22 -18.72 -16.69
C ALA A 33 26.05 -17.79 -17.09
N TYR A 34 24.92 -18.33 -17.54
CA TYR A 34 23.73 -17.53 -17.85
C TYR A 34 22.98 -17.05 -16.60
N GLN A 35 23.30 -17.61 -15.44
CA GLN A 35 22.71 -17.20 -14.19
C GLN A 35 23.47 -16.00 -13.60
N ARG A 36 22.75 -15.19 -12.84
CA ARG A 36 23.38 -14.07 -12.12
C ARG A 36 24.36 -14.59 -11.06
N GLY A 37 25.39 -13.80 -10.77
CA GLY A 37 26.25 -14.04 -9.64
C GLY A 37 25.53 -13.98 -8.30
N TYR A 38 26.25 -14.25 -7.21
CA TYR A 38 25.70 -14.16 -5.87
C TYR A 38 25.28 -12.71 -5.53
N LYS A 39 24.09 -12.53 -4.92
CA LYS A 39 23.51 -11.20 -4.65
C LYS A 39 22.77 -11.08 -3.32
N TRP A 40 22.81 -12.06 -2.46
CA TRP A 40 22.14 -11.94 -1.16
C TRP A 40 22.87 -10.92 -0.28
N ALA A 41 22.12 -9.88 0.12
CA ALA A 41 22.61 -8.85 1.01
C ALA A 41 22.76 -9.37 2.45
N SER A 42 23.66 -8.74 3.21
CA SER A 42 24.00 -9.11 4.59
C SER A 42 23.81 -7.96 5.59
N ASP A 43 23.13 -6.89 5.17
CA ASP A 43 22.66 -5.81 6.05
C ASP A 43 21.58 -6.32 7.03
N GLU A 44 21.01 -5.44 7.82
CA GLU A 44 20.03 -5.79 8.87
C GLU A 44 18.80 -6.52 8.30
N TYR A 45 18.36 -6.15 7.10
CA TYR A 45 17.20 -6.73 6.40
C TYR A 45 17.60 -7.62 5.22
N GLY A 46 18.87 -7.90 5.06
CA GLY A 46 19.41 -8.71 3.99
C GLY A 46 19.09 -10.20 4.14
N ALA A 47 18.96 -10.90 3.01
CA ALA A 47 18.56 -12.30 2.96
C ALA A 47 19.50 -13.23 3.77
N VAL A 48 20.79 -12.90 3.85
CA VAL A 48 21.75 -13.64 4.70
C VAL A 48 21.41 -13.49 6.17
N THR A 49 21.12 -12.26 6.62
CA THR A 49 20.78 -11.99 8.02
C THR A 49 19.47 -12.66 8.41
N ILE A 50 18.45 -12.57 7.55
CA ILE A 50 17.15 -13.22 7.75
C ILE A 50 17.34 -14.74 7.87
N LEU A 51 18.09 -15.35 6.93
CA LEU A 51 18.35 -16.78 6.98
C LEU A 51 19.04 -17.20 8.29
N LEU A 52 20.04 -16.49 8.72
CA LEU A 52 20.76 -16.81 9.96
C LEU A 52 19.85 -16.71 11.20
N ASN A 53 19.01 -15.69 11.26
CA ASN A 53 18.03 -15.53 12.33
C ASN A 53 17.01 -16.67 12.31
N ASP A 54 16.46 -17.00 11.14
CA ASP A 54 15.50 -18.11 10.98
C ASP A 54 16.09 -19.46 11.40
N LEU A 55 17.36 -19.71 11.05
CA LEU A 55 18.06 -20.92 11.45
C LEU A 55 18.31 -20.98 12.97
N TRP A 56 18.64 -19.84 13.58
CA TRP A 56 18.82 -19.77 15.02
C TRP A 56 17.50 -19.92 15.78
N ASP A 57 16.45 -19.24 15.36
CA ASP A 57 15.10 -19.37 15.94
C ASP A 57 14.59 -20.81 15.82
N ALA A 58 14.82 -21.47 14.67
CA ALA A 58 14.47 -22.87 14.47
C ALA A 58 15.26 -23.81 15.38
N PHE A 59 16.55 -23.53 15.64
CA PHE A 59 17.37 -24.28 16.57
C PHE A 59 16.86 -24.12 18.01
N GLN A 60 16.51 -22.91 18.45
CA GLN A 60 15.92 -22.67 19.76
C GLN A 60 14.59 -23.43 19.94
N ALA A 61 13.72 -23.39 18.91
CA ALA A 61 12.47 -24.14 18.91
C ALA A 61 12.68 -25.67 18.93
N PHE A 62 13.76 -26.14 18.28
CA PHE A 62 14.16 -27.55 18.36
C PHE A 62 14.60 -27.96 19.77
N GLN A 63 15.44 -27.15 20.43
CA GLN A 63 15.87 -27.40 21.80
C GLN A 63 14.68 -27.42 22.77
N ASN A 64 13.71 -26.56 22.58
CA ASN A 64 12.47 -26.51 23.37
C ASN A 64 11.46 -27.62 23.03
N GLN A 65 11.79 -28.53 22.11
CA GLN A 65 10.92 -29.60 21.60
C GLN A 65 9.64 -29.10 20.91
N GLU A 66 9.62 -27.84 20.47
CA GLU A 66 8.49 -27.24 19.75
C GLU A 66 8.50 -27.62 18.26
N ARG A 67 9.67 -27.93 17.70
CA ARG A 67 9.89 -28.35 16.32
C ARG A 67 10.93 -29.45 16.21
N LYS A 68 10.75 -30.33 15.23
CA LYS A 68 11.74 -31.38 14.92
C LYS A 68 12.64 -30.99 13.74
N GLU A 69 12.11 -30.27 12.76
CA GLU A 69 12.76 -29.96 11.49
C GLU A 69 12.40 -28.55 11.02
N TYR A 70 13.27 -27.97 10.19
CA TYR A 70 13.04 -26.69 9.51
C TYR A 70 13.26 -26.87 8.02
N TYR A 71 12.34 -26.38 7.18
CA TYR A 71 12.36 -26.54 5.73
C TYR A 71 12.83 -25.27 5.04
N LEU A 72 13.96 -25.37 4.30
CA LEU A 72 14.56 -24.31 3.49
C LEU A 72 14.03 -24.35 2.07
N GLN A 73 12.74 -24.21 1.85
CA GLN A 73 12.14 -24.19 0.51
C GLN A 73 12.70 -25.30 -0.42
N TYR A 74 12.54 -25.14 -1.76
CA TYR A 74 13.04 -26.10 -2.76
C TYR A 74 14.25 -25.56 -3.52
N ILE A 75 15.04 -26.50 -4.08
CA ILE A 75 16.01 -26.23 -5.14
C ILE A 75 15.59 -26.99 -6.39
N THR A 76 15.81 -26.40 -7.56
CA THR A 76 15.54 -27.06 -8.85
C THR A 76 16.84 -27.40 -9.52
N LEU A 77 17.01 -28.67 -9.82
CA LEU A 77 18.23 -29.25 -10.36
C LEU A 77 17.98 -29.92 -11.71
N LYS A 78 18.99 -29.90 -12.57
CA LYS A 78 19.03 -30.68 -13.81
C LYS A 78 20.32 -31.48 -13.92
N LYS A 79 20.20 -32.79 -14.16
CA LYS A 79 21.36 -33.66 -14.34
C LYS A 79 22.06 -33.38 -15.64
N ASN A 80 23.38 -33.21 -15.61
CA ASN A 80 24.24 -33.22 -16.77
C ASN A 80 25.09 -34.50 -16.74
N ASN A 81 24.69 -35.47 -17.58
CA ASN A 81 25.31 -36.79 -17.59
C ASN A 81 26.76 -36.77 -18.13
N GLU A 82 27.09 -35.85 -19.06
CA GLU A 82 28.42 -35.78 -19.67
C GLU A 82 29.47 -35.26 -18.68
N LYS A 83 29.07 -34.27 -17.85
CA LYS A 83 29.97 -33.58 -16.92
C LYS A 83 29.86 -34.09 -15.47
N ARG A 84 29.00 -35.08 -15.20
CA ARG A 84 28.75 -35.62 -13.86
C ARG A 84 28.45 -34.55 -12.81
N HIS A 85 27.69 -33.51 -13.19
CA HIS A 85 27.25 -32.47 -12.25
C HIS A 85 25.74 -32.24 -12.29
N LEU A 86 25.21 -31.67 -11.21
CA LEU A 86 23.85 -31.16 -11.13
C LEU A 86 23.85 -29.66 -11.39
N GLU A 87 23.28 -29.25 -12.51
CA GLU A 87 23.07 -27.84 -12.80
C GLU A 87 21.96 -27.29 -11.91
N VAL A 88 22.25 -26.24 -11.14
CA VAL A 88 21.30 -25.59 -10.23
C VAL A 88 20.49 -24.58 -11.03
N ILE A 89 19.24 -24.89 -11.34
CA ILE A 89 18.34 -23.98 -12.08
C ILE A 89 17.75 -22.90 -11.18
N ASP A 90 17.29 -23.28 -9.98
CA ASP A 90 16.82 -22.34 -8.94
C ASP A 90 17.36 -22.78 -7.58
N GLY A 91 17.55 -21.81 -6.66
CA GLY A 91 18.10 -22.06 -5.32
C GLY A 91 19.61 -21.84 -5.19
N GLN A 92 20.27 -21.31 -6.22
CA GLN A 92 21.73 -21.04 -6.20
C GLN A 92 22.17 -20.19 -5.00
N GLN A 93 21.43 -19.16 -4.66
CA GLN A 93 21.77 -18.25 -3.54
C GLN A 93 21.79 -19.01 -2.20
N ARG A 94 20.81 -19.91 -1.98
CA ARG A 94 20.71 -20.74 -0.76
C ARG A 94 21.87 -21.71 -0.66
N LEU A 95 22.13 -22.48 -1.73
CA LEU A 95 23.25 -23.43 -1.74
C LEU A 95 24.59 -22.72 -1.50
N THR A 96 24.76 -21.56 -2.11
CA THR A 96 25.96 -20.73 -1.90
C THR A 96 26.09 -20.28 -0.46
N THR A 97 25.03 -19.75 0.15
CA THR A 97 25.08 -19.31 1.55
C THR A 97 25.32 -20.46 2.50
N LEU A 98 24.69 -21.63 2.27
CA LEU A 98 24.96 -22.84 3.04
C LEU A 98 26.40 -23.30 2.89
N SER A 99 26.98 -23.29 1.68
CA SER A 99 28.38 -23.63 1.47
C SER A 99 29.34 -22.73 2.26
N ILE A 100 29.08 -21.42 2.29
CA ILE A 100 29.87 -20.46 3.07
C ILE A 100 29.68 -20.72 4.57
N LEU A 101 28.44 -20.93 5.02
CA LEU A 101 28.09 -21.20 6.42
C LEU A 101 28.83 -22.46 6.94
N LEU A 102 28.75 -23.55 6.19
CA LEU A 102 29.41 -24.82 6.53
C LEU A 102 30.94 -24.69 6.52
N SER A 103 31.50 -23.91 5.61
CA SER A 103 32.94 -23.63 5.59
C SER A 103 33.40 -22.86 6.83
N ILE A 104 32.61 -21.90 7.30
CA ILE A 104 32.94 -21.14 8.53
C ILE A 104 32.72 -21.99 9.79
N PHE A 105 31.69 -22.84 9.82
CA PHE A 105 31.54 -23.83 10.91
C PHE A 105 32.76 -24.76 10.99
N SER A 106 33.17 -25.33 9.82
CA SER A 106 34.33 -26.19 9.72
C SER A 106 35.59 -25.50 10.26
N LEU A 107 35.81 -24.22 9.91
CA LEU A 107 36.92 -23.43 10.40
C LEU A 107 36.88 -23.21 11.92
N LYS A 108 35.70 -22.92 12.50
CA LYS A 108 35.54 -22.61 13.93
C LYS A 108 35.54 -23.84 14.82
N LEU A 109 35.06 -24.97 14.34
CA LEU A 109 34.93 -26.23 15.06
C LEU A 109 36.09 -27.21 14.78
N GLU A 110 36.97 -26.88 13.84
CA GLU A 110 38.05 -27.74 13.36
C GLU A 110 37.57 -29.13 12.88
N VAL A 111 36.40 -29.16 12.19
CA VAL A 111 35.82 -30.37 11.63
C VAL A 111 35.89 -30.36 10.09
N ASP A 112 35.69 -31.53 9.46
CA ASP A 112 35.67 -31.64 8.01
C ASP A 112 34.52 -30.82 7.40
N ASN A 113 34.83 -30.13 6.31
CA ASN A 113 33.82 -29.33 5.62
C ASN A 113 33.05 -30.20 4.60
N VAL A 114 31.82 -30.56 4.93
CA VAL A 114 30.95 -31.40 4.08
C VAL A 114 30.62 -30.78 2.73
N ALA A 115 30.67 -29.43 2.60
CA ALA A 115 30.42 -28.71 1.37
C ALA A 115 31.66 -28.55 0.49
N LYS A 116 32.85 -28.95 0.96
CA LYS A 116 34.12 -28.74 0.23
C LYS A 116 34.11 -29.39 -1.14
N GLY A 117 34.35 -28.57 -2.17
CA GLY A 117 34.42 -29.02 -3.59
C GLY A 117 33.06 -29.39 -4.19
N LYS A 118 31.92 -29.14 -3.47
CA LYS A 118 30.58 -29.55 -3.92
C LYS A 118 29.81 -28.46 -4.68
N LEU A 119 30.28 -27.22 -4.71
CA LEU A 119 29.64 -26.13 -5.45
C LEU A 119 30.67 -25.37 -6.29
N GLU A 120 30.35 -25.16 -7.57
CA GLU A 120 31.16 -24.34 -8.47
C GLU A 120 30.32 -23.33 -9.24
N TYR A 121 30.92 -22.19 -9.55
CA TYR A 121 30.34 -21.14 -10.41
C TYR A 121 31.11 -21.06 -11.72
N ALA A 122 30.42 -21.15 -12.86
CA ALA A 122 31.05 -21.01 -14.19
C ALA A 122 31.71 -19.62 -14.37
N ILE A 123 31.14 -18.57 -13.76
CA ILE A 123 31.66 -17.18 -13.85
C ILE A 123 32.80 -16.89 -12.87
N ARG A 124 33.10 -17.81 -11.93
CA ARG A 124 34.12 -17.67 -10.86
C ARG A 124 34.85 -18.98 -10.65
N GLU A 125 35.47 -19.45 -11.69
CA GLU A 125 36.27 -20.68 -11.64
C GLU A 125 37.29 -20.63 -10.51
N ASN A 126 37.35 -21.69 -9.72
CA ASN A 126 38.26 -21.87 -8.60
C ASN A 126 38.12 -20.85 -7.42
N PHE A 127 37.20 -19.89 -7.45
CA PHE A 127 37.07 -18.93 -6.32
C PHE A 127 36.65 -19.64 -5.05
N PHE A 128 35.67 -20.55 -5.10
CA PHE A 128 35.24 -21.33 -3.95
C PHE A 128 36.37 -22.21 -3.40
N ASP A 129 37.05 -22.95 -4.28
CA ASP A 129 38.13 -23.85 -3.89
C ASP A 129 39.32 -23.08 -3.26
N LYS A 130 39.67 -21.93 -3.83
CA LYS A 130 40.79 -21.13 -3.36
C LYS A 130 40.47 -20.31 -2.11
N GLN A 131 39.28 -19.69 -2.03
CA GLN A 131 38.98 -18.68 -1.00
C GLN A 131 38.03 -19.19 0.08
N ILE A 132 37.04 -20.03 -0.26
CA ILE A 132 36.00 -20.45 0.68
C ILE A 132 36.30 -21.83 1.28
N TYR A 133 36.73 -22.79 0.46
CA TYR A 133 36.99 -24.16 0.91
C TYR A 133 38.39 -24.38 1.46
N ASN A 134 39.29 -23.45 1.20
CA ASN A 134 40.63 -23.47 1.80
C ASN A 134 40.60 -22.77 3.15
N SER A 135 40.78 -23.50 4.24
CA SER A 135 40.69 -22.99 5.61
C SER A 135 41.66 -21.85 5.91
N THR A 136 42.90 -21.92 5.37
CA THR A 136 43.91 -20.86 5.56
C THR A 136 43.48 -19.57 4.86
N ASN A 137 43.05 -19.67 3.59
CA ASN A 137 42.63 -18.50 2.82
C ASN A 137 41.30 -17.94 3.32
N LEU A 138 40.37 -18.79 3.75
CA LEU A 138 39.13 -18.36 4.39
C LEU A 138 39.38 -17.56 5.67
N LYS A 139 40.30 -18.03 6.53
CA LYS A 139 40.70 -17.29 7.73
C LYS A 139 41.24 -15.91 7.38
N VAL A 140 42.12 -15.82 6.39
CA VAL A 140 42.65 -14.54 5.90
C VAL A 140 41.55 -13.67 5.32
N LEU A 141 40.61 -14.25 4.53
CA LEU A 141 39.46 -13.53 3.95
C LEU A 141 38.60 -12.90 5.05
N LEU A 142 38.35 -13.60 6.15
CA LEU A 142 37.54 -13.13 7.27
C LEU A 142 38.19 -11.99 8.07
N GLU A 143 39.51 -11.81 7.98
CA GLU A 143 40.27 -10.72 8.62
C GLU A 143 40.38 -9.48 7.71
N LYS A 144 40.13 -9.61 6.39
CA LYS A 144 40.22 -8.52 5.41
C LYS A 144 39.07 -7.52 5.50
N LYS A 145 39.29 -6.36 4.88
CA LYS A 145 38.27 -5.34 4.64
C LYS A 145 38.07 -5.19 3.13
N TRP A 146 36.87 -4.85 2.74
CA TRP A 146 36.57 -4.49 1.36
C TRP A 146 37.10 -3.08 1.07
N ASP A 147 37.88 -2.97 0.00
CA ASP A 147 38.34 -1.67 -0.50
C ASP A 147 37.32 -1.13 -1.54
N ASN A 148 36.87 0.10 -1.35
CA ASN A 148 35.83 0.68 -2.21
C ASN A 148 36.29 0.94 -3.65
N GLU A 149 37.58 1.11 -3.90
CA GLU A 149 38.15 1.36 -5.21
C GLU A 149 38.66 0.08 -5.88
N GLN A 150 39.33 -0.79 -5.11
CA GLN A 150 40.03 -1.96 -5.60
C GLN A 150 39.29 -3.29 -5.36
N GLY A 151 38.25 -3.28 -4.52
CA GLY A 151 37.50 -4.48 -4.15
C GLY A 151 38.21 -5.38 -3.16
N LEU A 152 38.09 -6.70 -3.34
CA LEU A 152 38.79 -7.69 -2.53
C LEU A 152 40.23 -7.82 -3.01
N ILE A 153 41.19 -7.43 -2.17
CA ILE A 153 42.61 -7.58 -2.42
C ILE A 153 43.05 -8.97 -1.92
N ILE A 154 43.30 -9.89 -2.82
CA ILE A 154 43.79 -11.23 -2.49
C ILE A 154 45.30 -11.20 -2.31
N SER A 155 46.02 -10.61 -3.27
CA SER A 155 47.45 -10.34 -3.24
C SER A 155 47.74 -9.01 -3.95
N ASP A 156 49.01 -8.56 -3.99
CA ASP A 156 49.39 -7.34 -4.72
C ASP A 156 49.00 -7.39 -6.22
N ASP A 157 49.01 -8.58 -6.81
CA ASP A 157 48.70 -8.83 -8.22
C ASP A 157 47.28 -9.31 -8.45
N GLU A 158 46.53 -9.72 -7.43
CA GLU A 158 45.19 -10.29 -7.58
C GLU A 158 44.15 -9.49 -6.79
N LYS A 159 43.34 -8.72 -7.51
CA LYS A 159 42.27 -7.87 -6.99
C LYS A 159 40.96 -8.18 -7.71
N ILE A 160 39.88 -8.33 -6.97
CA ILE A 160 38.59 -8.66 -7.54
C ILE A 160 37.54 -7.62 -7.08
N ASN A 161 37.16 -6.72 -7.98
CA ASN A 161 36.12 -5.72 -7.75
C ASN A 161 34.89 -6.01 -8.59
N THR A 162 34.10 -6.99 -8.16
CA THR A 162 32.86 -7.39 -8.82
C THR A 162 31.72 -7.52 -7.81
N GLN A 163 30.49 -7.24 -8.26
CA GLN A 163 29.31 -7.22 -7.40
C GLN A 163 29.07 -8.55 -6.67
N ASP A 164 29.23 -9.66 -7.37
CA ASP A 164 29.02 -11.00 -6.81
C ASP A 164 30.05 -11.32 -5.71
N VAL A 165 31.34 -10.98 -5.92
CA VAL A 165 32.39 -11.18 -4.90
C VAL A 165 32.19 -10.24 -3.72
N PHE A 166 31.69 -9.03 -3.94
CA PHE A 166 31.29 -8.12 -2.85
C PHE A 166 30.23 -8.75 -1.94
N TYR A 167 29.17 -9.33 -2.53
CA TYR A 167 28.14 -9.98 -1.72
C TYR A 167 28.63 -11.28 -1.07
N LEU A 168 29.45 -12.07 -1.74
CA LEU A 168 30.08 -13.27 -1.15
C LEU A 168 30.95 -12.91 0.07
N PHE A 169 31.78 -11.90 -0.08
CA PHE A 169 32.64 -11.38 0.99
C PHE A 169 31.80 -10.92 2.19
N ASN A 170 30.81 -10.07 1.96
CA ASN A 170 29.95 -9.56 3.04
C ASN A 170 29.13 -10.67 3.70
N ALA A 171 28.67 -11.67 2.94
CA ALA A 171 28.00 -12.84 3.51
C ALA A 171 28.93 -13.63 4.45
N ALA A 172 30.16 -13.88 4.02
CA ALA A 172 31.16 -14.57 4.87
C ALA A 172 31.45 -13.78 6.14
N GLN A 173 31.68 -12.47 6.03
CA GLN A 173 31.89 -11.58 7.18
C GLN A 173 30.71 -11.60 8.16
N LYS A 174 29.47 -11.51 7.63
CA LYS A 174 28.25 -11.53 8.45
C LYS A 174 28.07 -12.87 9.17
N ILE A 175 28.23 -13.98 8.46
CA ILE A 175 28.13 -15.32 9.04
C ILE A 175 29.19 -15.49 10.15
N ASN A 176 30.43 -15.10 9.91
CA ASN A 176 31.49 -15.18 10.90
C ASN A 176 31.18 -14.35 12.16
N LYS A 177 30.65 -13.14 11.97
CA LYS A 177 30.24 -12.26 13.07
C LYS A 177 29.09 -12.86 13.88
N VAL A 178 28.08 -13.42 13.24
CA VAL A 178 26.92 -14.03 13.92
C VAL A 178 27.34 -15.27 14.69
N LEU A 179 28.13 -16.17 14.08
CA LEU A 179 28.65 -17.38 14.76
C LEU A 179 29.67 -17.07 15.86
N GLY A 180 30.16 -15.84 15.96
CA GLY A 180 31.02 -15.37 17.02
C GLY A 180 30.28 -14.68 18.18
N GLN A 181 28.95 -14.60 18.15
CA GLN A 181 28.17 -14.09 19.28
C GLN A 181 28.20 -15.11 20.44
N ASP A 182 28.36 -14.64 21.67
CA ASP A 182 28.54 -15.49 22.86
C ASP A 182 27.44 -16.55 23.00
N GLU A 183 26.19 -16.19 22.75
CA GLU A 183 25.03 -17.09 22.83
C GLU A 183 25.12 -18.27 21.83
N ILE A 184 25.54 -17.98 20.59
CA ILE A 184 25.69 -18.98 19.52
C ILE A 184 26.99 -19.77 19.72
N GLN A 185 28.06 -19.10 20.09
CA GLN A 185 29.38 -19.72 20.28
C GLN A 185 29.37 -20.77 21.38
N ASN A 186 28.63 -20.55 22.47
CA ASN A 186 28.48 -21.51 23.58
C ASN A 186 27.73 -22.80 23.15
N GLN A 187 26.99 -22.78 22.06
CA GLN A 187 26.19 -23.90 21.52
C GLN A 187 26.59 -24.28 20.08
N LEU A 188 27.77 -23.82 19.63
CA LEU A 188 28.17 -23.87 18.23
C LEU A 188 28.13 -25.28 17.64
N GLN A 189 28.58 -26.30 18.37
CA GLN A 189 28.57 -27.70 17.94
C GLN A 189 27.13 -28.24 17.83
N LEU A 190 26.28 -27.91 18.78
CA LEU A 190 24.85 -28.33 18.75
C LEU A 190 24.12 -27.67 17.59
N PHE A 191 24.38 -26.39 17.35
CA PHE A 191 23.79 -25.65 16.24
C PHE A 191 24.27 -26.19 14.88
N TYR A 192 25.55 -26.51 14.75
CA TYR A 192 26.08 -27.17 13.56
C TYR A 192 25.39 -28.50 13.27
N ASN A 193 25.28 -29.38 14.30
CA ASN A 193 24.60 -30.67 14.17
C ASN A 193 23.12 -30.51 13.77
N PHE A 194 22.43 -29.52 14.34
CA PHE A 194 21.06 -29.19 13.96
C PHE A 194 20.96 -28.77 12.50
N ILE A 195 21.87 -27.90 12.02
CA ILE A 195 21.89 -27.47 10.62
C ILE A 195 22.11 -28.66 9.70
N LEU A 196 23.02 -29.56 10.00
CA LEU A 196 23.29 -30.71 9.15
C LEU A 196 22.11 -31.68 9.06
N ASN A 197 21.44 -31.98 10.17
CA ASN A 197 20.49 -33.10 10.24
C ASN A 197 19.02 -32.68 10.22
N ASN A 198 18.70 -31.51 10.75
CA ASN A 198 17.31 -31.07 10.97
C ASN A 198 16.86 -29.98 10.01
N ILE A 199 17.76 -29.35 9.27
CA ILE A 199 17.41 -28.46 8.16
C ILE A 199 17.18 -29.31 6.92
N LYS A 200 15.99 -29.18 6.31
CA LYS A 200 15.54 -29.97 5.16
C LYS A 200 15.39 -29.10 3.92
N ILE A 201 15.78 -29.65 2.79
CA ILE A 201 15.68 -29.03 1.45
C ILE A 201 14.88 -29.94 0.54
N ILE A 202 13.89 -29.36 -0.15
CA ILE A 202 13.12 -30.09 -1.16
C ILE A 202 13.86 -30.00 -2.49
N VAL A 203 14.14 -31.13 -3.11
CA VAL A 203 14.82 -31.20 -4.40
C VAL A 203 13.80 -31.47 -5.50
N ASN A 204 13.72 -30.59 -6.47
CA ASN A 204 12.94 -30.72 -7.68
C ASN A 204 13.88 -31.00 -8.86
N ALA A 205 13.94 -32.25 -9.32
CA ALA A 205 14.74 -32.60 -10.47
C ALA A 205 13.92 -32.47 -11.76
N VAL A 206 14.46 -31.78 -12.75
CA VAL A 206 13.81 -31.57 -14.05
C VAL A 206 14.62 -32.25 -15.17
N ASP A 207 13.90 -33.09 -15.93
CA ASP A 207 14.44 -33.75 -17.11
C ASP A 207 13.67 -33.30 -18.37
N HIS A 208 14.21 -33.48 -19.54
CA HIS A 208 13.56 -33.27 -20.85
C HIS A 208 13.25 -31.81 -21.26
N ILE A 209 13.58 -30.81 -20.48
CA ILE A 209 13.39 -29.39 -20.82
C ILE A 209 14.75 -28.68 -20.76
N SER A 210 15.02 -27.69 -21.63
CA SER A 210 16.27 -26.93 -21.53
C SER A 210 16.35 -26.12 -20.26
N SER A 211 17.55 -26.00 -19.69
CA SER A 211 17.78 -25.29 -18.42
C SER A 211 17.33 -23.85 -18.48
N GLU A 212 17.60 -23.14 -19.57
CA GLU A 212 17.19 -21.74 -19.78
C GLU A 212 15.68 -21.59 -19.81
N LYS A 213 14.95 -22.55 -20.42
CA LYS A 213 13.48 -22.53 -20.48
C LYS A 213 12.87 -22.78 -19.11
N VAL A 214 13.41 -23.72 -18.34
CA VAL A 214 12.97 -23.96 -16.95
C VAL A 214 13.26 -22.73 -16.10
N PHE A 215 14.46 -22.16 -16.20
CA PHE A 215 14.84 -20.93 -15.48
C PHE A 215 13.92 -19.76 -15.83
N SER A 216 13.65 -19.54 -17.12
CA SER A 216 12.71 -18.51 -17.58
C SER A 216 11.32 -18.74 -17.02
N ASN A 217 10.77 -19.95 -17.12
CA ASN A 217 9.43 -20.28 -16.63
C ASN A 217 9.30 -20.13 -15.10
N LEU A 218 10.34 -20.48 -14.34
CA LEU A 218 10.34 -20.32 -12.88
C LEU A 218 10.46 -18.86 -12.42
N ASN A 219 11.05 -17.97 -13.23
CA ASN A 219 11.30 -16.59 -12.86
C ASN A 219 10.36 -15.57 -13.53
N SER A 220 9.79 -15.87 -14.72
CA SER A 220 9.00 -14.91 -15.50
C SER A 220 7.58 -14.66 -14.97
N ASN A 221 7.02 -15.56 -14.16
CA ASN A 221 5.61 -15.49 -13.73
C ASN A 221 5.43 -15.62 -12.20
N LYS A 222 6.46 -15.33 -11.41
CA LYS A 222 6.29 -15.30 -9.96
C LYS A 222 5.55 -14.02 -9.57
N VAL A 223 4.25 -14.13 -9.31
CA VAL A 223 3.51 -13.10 -8.58
C VAL A 223 3.87 -13.27 -7.10
N PRO A 224 4.58 -12.33 -6.47
CA PRO A 224 4.86 -12.43 -5.04
C PRO A 224 3.55 -12.40 -4.26
N LEU A 225 3.46 -13.18 -3.20
CA LEU A 225 2.33 -13.10 -2.27
C LEU A 225 2.32 -11.72 -1.62
N THR A 226 1.14 -11.13 -1.51
CA THR A 226 0.92 -9.90 -0.77
C THR A 226 1.08 -10.14 0.73
N GLU A 227 1.32 -9.08 1.51
CA GLU A 227 1.38 -9.20 2.97
C GLU A 227 0.07 -9.77 3.55
N ALA A 228 -1.08 -9.40 2.98
CA ALA A 228 -2.38 -9.93 3.38
C ALA A 228 -2.47 -11.45 3.15
N GLU A 229 -1.96 -11.97 2.03
CA GLU A 229 -1.96 -13.41 1.74
C GLU A 229 -1.01 -14.18 2.66
N LEU A 230 0.15 -13.62 2.97
CA LEU A 230 1.08 -14.20 3.94
C LEU A 230 0.46 -14.25 5.35
N ILE A 231 -0.19 -13.17 5.78
CA ILE A 231 -0.89 -13.10 7.06
C ILE A 231 -2.07 -14.07 7.09
N LYS A 232 -2.83 -14.22 5.98
CA LYS A 232 -3.89 -15.23 5.84
C LYS A 232 -3.34 -16.62 6.18
N GLY A 233 -2.28 -17.01 5.49
CA GLY A 233 -1.65 -18.33 5.70
C GLY A 233 -1.19 -18.53 7.16
N LEU A 234 -0.58 -17.52 7.75
CA LEU A 234 -0.13 -17.53 9.15
C LEU A 234 -1.29 -17.69 10.13
N LEU A 235 -2.32 -16.84 10.03
CA LEU A 235 -3.44 -16.82 10.95
C LEU A 235 -4.27 -18.11 10.85
N LEU A 236 -4.62 -18.55 9.64
CA LEU A 236 -5.39 -19.78 9.43
C LEU A 236 -4.65 -21.01 9.99
N THR A 237 -3.33 -21.07 9.81
CA THR A 237 -2.53 -22.20 10.29
C THR A 237 -2.39 -22.18 11.82
N LYS A 238 -2.00 -21.05 12.41
CA LYS A 238 -1.79 -20.96 13.87
C LYS A 238 -3.11 -21.05 14.64
N TYR A 239 -4.17 -20.36 14.19
CA TYR A 239 -5.46 -20.38 14.87
C TYR A 239 -6.07 -21.79 14.92
N SER A 240 -6.08 -22.50 13.79
CA SER A 240 -6.65 -23.84 13.72
C SER A 240 -5.89 -24.87 14.57
N ARG A 241 -4.58 -24.70 14.76
CA ARG A 241 -3.75 -25.57 15.60
C ARG A 241 -3.88 -25.27 17.08
N ASN A 242 -3.98 -24.00 17.47
CA ASN A 242 -4.08 -23.58 18.88
C ASN A 242 -5.36 -24.09 19.57
N GLN A 243 -6.42 -24.34 18.81
CA GLN A 243 -7.68 -24.89 19.33
C GLN A 243 -7.62 -26.42 19.57
N ASN A 244 -6.68 -27.10 18.94
CA ASN A 244 -6.55 -28.58 19.01
C ASN A 244 -5.08 -28.95 19.27
N LYS A 245 -4.73 -29.16 20.54
CA LYS A 245 -3.37 -29.53 20.97
C LYS A 245 -3.01 -31.00 20.69
N ASP A 246 -3.96 -31.82 20.25
CA ASP A 246 -3.77 -33.26 20.02
C ASP A 246 -3.78 -33.58 18.52
N GLU A 247 -2.65 -34.12 17.99
CA GLU A 247 -2.44 -34.45 16.58
C GLU A 247 -3.11 -35.78 16.14
N SER A 248 -4.08 -36.29 16.86
CA SER A 248 -4.81 -37.49 16.47
C SER A 248 -5.63 -37.32 15.18
N LYS A 249 -5.87 -38.39 14.41
CA LYS A 249 -6.66 -38.35 13.16
C LYS A 249 -8.07 -37.77 13.33
N LYS A 250 -8.66 -37.82 14.54
CA LYS A 250 -9.97 -37.23 14.84
C LYS A 250 -9.91 -35.71 14.81
N HIS A 251 -8.87 -35.12 15.37
CA HIS A 251 -8.66 -33.67 15.40
C HIS A 251 -8.22 -33.08 14.06
N PHE A 252 -7.63 -33.89 13.17
CA PHE A 252 -7.27 -33.42 11.83
C PHE A 252 -8.49 -32.94 11.02
N ARG A 253 -9.62 -33.64 11.12
CA ARG A 253 -10.86 -33.24 10.45
C ARG A 253 -11.40 -31.93 11.02
N GLU A 254 -11.40 -31.78 12.34
CA GLU A 254 -11.82 -30.55 13.02
C GLU A 254 -10.95 -29.36 12.64
N ILE A 255 -9.62 -29.58 12.53
CA ILE A 255 -8.68 -28.53 12.04
C ILE A 255 -9.01 -28.12 10.60
N LEU A 256 -9.33 -29.10 9.72
CA LEU A 256 -9.70 -28.78 8.33
C LEU A 256 -11.02 -28.01 8.25
N GLU A 257 -12.05 -28.45 8.98
CA GLU A 257 -13.35 -27.77 9.02
C GLU A 257 -13.21 -26.32 9.53
N MET A 258 -12.40 -26.14 10.57
CA MET A 258 -12.08 -24.81 11.10
C MET A 258 -11.35 -23.94 10.07
N ARG A 259 -10.32 -24.46 9.38
CA ARG A 259 -9.62 -23.72 8.32
C ARG A 259 -10.54 -23.32 7.18
N LEU A 260 -11.47 -24.18 6.79
CA LEU A 260 -12.46 -23.86 5.76
C LEU A 260 -13.41 -22.75 6.23
N SER A 261 -13.87 -22.78 7.48
CA SER A 261 -14.71 -21.73 8.07
C SER A 261 -13.98 -20.39 8.13
N LEU A 262 -12.77 -20.39 8.65
CA LEU A 262 -11.91 -19.19 8.71
C LEU A 262 -11.59 -18.65 7.30
N GLY A 263 -11.33 -19.55 6.35
CA GLY A 263 -11.09 -19.17 4.96
C GLY A 263 -12.28 -18.45 4.33
N ARG A 264 -13.51 -18.92 4.54
CA ARG A 264 -14.73 -18.25 4.07
C ARG A 264 -14.92 -16.88 4.69
N GLN A 265 -14.76 -16.75 6.02
CA GLN A 265 -14.83 -15.45 6.70
C GLN A 265 -13.79 -14.47 6.15
N TRP A 266 -12.56 -14.95 5.91
CA TRP A 266 -11.51 -14.13 5.31
C TRP A 266 -11.89 -13.65 3.92
N ASP A 267 -12.43 -14.51 3.07
CA ASP A 267 -12.82 -14.18 1.72
C ASP A 267 -13.99 -13.17 1.69
N GLU A 268 -14.95 -13.29 2.63
CA GLU A 268 -16.02 -12.29 2.83
C GLU A 268 -15.45 -10.92 3.23
N ILE A 269 -14.55 -10.87 4.20
CA ILE A 269 -13.88 -9.64 4.63
C ILE A 269 -13.09 -9.03 3.47
N THR A 270 -12.32 -9.86 2.72
CA THR A 270 -11.55 -9.41 1.56
C THR A 270 -12.45 -8.82 0.49
N LYS A 271 -13.59 -9.47 0.20
CA LYS A 271 -14.57 -8.98 -0.76
C LYS A 271 -15.15 -7.62 -0.32
N TRP A 272 -15.48 -7.48 0.97
CA TRP A 272 -15.95 -6.23 1.55
C TRP A 272 -14.89 -5.12 1.44
N CYS A 273 -13.66 -5.37 1.85
CA CYS A 273 -12.56 -4.40 1.75
C CYS A 273 -12.28 -3.93 0.33
N ASN A 274 -12.51 -4.81 -0.67
CA ASN A 274 -12.26 -4.53 -2.09
C ASN A 274 -13.48 -3.95 -2.82
N ASP A 275 -14.64 -3.80 -2.16
CA ASP A 275 -15.75 -3.01 -2.73
C ASP A 275 -15.26 -1.57 -2.96
N PRO A 276 -15.34 -1.03 -4.19
CA PRO A 276 -14.81 0.31 -4.49
C PRO A 276 -15.37 1.41 -3.58
N ARG A 277 -16.62 1.28 -3.14
CA ARG A 277 -17.28 2.25 -2.25
C ARG A 277 -16.71 2.21 -0.85
N ILE A 278 -16.48 1.00 -0.30
CA ILE A 278 -15.84 0.77 1.00
C ILE A 278 -14.38 1.23 0.97
N ASN A 279 -13.68 0.83 -0.09
CA ASN A 279 -12.27 1.12 -0.27
C ASN A 279 -11.98 2.63 -0.33
N VAL A 280 -12.74 3.37 -1.13
CA VAL A 280 -12.64 4.84 -1.19
C VAL A 280 -12.97 5.47 0.15
N PHE A 281 -13.97 4.94 0.86
CA PHE A 281 -14.44 5.54 2.11
C PHE A 281 -13.46 5.37 3.27
N PHE A 282 -12.93 4.15 3.49
CA PHE A 282 -12.07 3.85 4.63
C PHE A 282 -10.59 3.78 4.31
N PHE A 283 -10.20 3.39 3.09
CA PHE A 283 -8.84 2.97 2.77
C PHE A 283 -8.16 3.84 1.71
N ASN A 284 -8.80 4.91 1.26
CA ASN A 284 -8.24 5.89 0.32
C ASN A 284 -7.64 5.25 -0.96
N LYS A 285 -8.31 4.21 -1.50
CA LYS A 285 -7.90 3.43 -2.69
C LYS A 285 -6.64 2.56 -2.51
N ASP A 286 -6.14 2.41 -1.31
CA ASP A 286 -5.08 1.45 -1.03
C ASP A 286 -5.60 0.00 -1.09
N GLU A 287 -4.70 -0.98 -0.99
CA GLU A 287 -5.11 -2.40 -0.91
C GLU A 287 -5.97 -2.62 0.35
N GLY A 288 -7.28 -2.84 0.15
CA GLY A 288 -8.28 -2.80 1.23
C GLY A 288 -8.01 -3.78 2.36
N MET A 289 -7.67 -5.04 2.04
CA MET A 289 -7.40 -6.05 3.07
C MET A 289 -6.11 -5.75 3.84
N THR A 290 -5.04 -5.34 3.18
CA THR A 290 -3.80 -4.90 3.84
C THR A 290 -4.04 -3.68 4.72
N SER A 291 -4.88 -2.75 4.27
CA SER A 291 -5.26 -1.57 5.06
C SER A 291 -6.03 -1.97 6.32
N LEU A 292 -7.02 -2.86 6.23
CA LEU A 292 -7.74 -3.36 7.40
C LEU A 292 -6.80 -4.08 8.38
N LEU A 293 -5.92 -4.94 7.90
CA LEU A 293 -4.91 -5.60 8.73
C LEU A 293 -3.97 -4.60 9.40
N THR A 294 -3.61 -3.52 8.70
CA THR A 294 -2.80 -2.44 9.28
C THR A 294 -3.54 -1.74 10.43
N LEU A 295 -4.85 -1.47 10.27
CA LEU A 295 -5.66 -0.89 11.36
C LEU A 295 -5.68 -1.80 12.59
N VAL A 296 -5.90 -3.11 12.40
CA VAL A 296 -5.87 -4.10 13.48
C VAL A 296 -4.49 -4.16 14.16
N ALA A 297 -3.42 -4.11 13.37
CA ALA A 297 -2.06 -4.10 13.90
C ALA A 297 -1.78 -2.85 14.75
N ILE A 298 -2.21 -1.65 14.29
CA ILE A 298 -2.09 -0.38 15.04
C ILE A 298 -2.81 -0.47 16.39
N GLN A 299 -4.03 -1.02 16.44
CA GLN A 299 -4.76 -1.24 17.69
C GLN A 299 -4.01 -2.15 18.67
N ASN A 300 -3.13 -3.00 18.16
CA ASN A 300 -2.31 -3.93 18.94
C ASN A 300 -0.85 -3.47 19.09
N GLY A 301 -0.57 -2.18 18.87
CA GLY A 301 0.74 -1.57 19.15
C GLY A 301 1.73 -1.52 17.98
N TYR A 302 1.31 -1.88 16.76
CA TYR A 302 2.16 -1.73 15.57
C TYR A 302 2.40 -0.26 15.23
N LYS A 303 3.64 0.08 14.97
CA LYS A 303 4.04 1.38 14.40
C LYS A 303 4.32 1.18 12.91
N ILE A 304 3.72 2.02 12.07
CA ILE A 304 3.88 1.92 10.62
C ILE A 304 5.36 2.13 10.27
N GLU A 305 5.97 1.12 9.69
CA GLU A 305 7.36 1.13 9.21
C GLU A 305 7.39 1.30 7.70
N LYS A 306 8.37 2.05 7.19
CA LYS A 306 8.61 2.13 5.76
C LYS A 306 9.33 0.87 5.30
N LYS A 307 8.88 0.29 4.18
CA LYS A 307 9.60 -0.83 3.56
C LYS A 307 10.98 -0.36 3.12
N ALA A 308 12.01 -1.00 3.63
CA ALA A 308 13.39 -0.73 3.23
C ALA A 308 13.71 -1.34 1.84
N ASN A 309 13.09 -2.49 1.53
CA ASN A 309 13.25 -3.23 0.28
C ASN A 309 11.91 -3.77 -0.22
N PRO A 310 11.77 -4.07 -1.54
CA PRO A 310 10.53 -4.67 -2.09
C PRO A 310 10.13 -6.00 -1.45
N ASN A 311 11.09 -6.75 -0.90
CA ASN A 311 10.87 -8.03 -0.23
C ASN A 311 10.74 -7.92 1.28
N ASP A 312 10.56 -6.71 1.79
CA ASP A 312 10.33 -6.46 3.20
C ASP A 312 8.83 -6.51 3.51
N TYR A 313 8.47 -7.26 4.53
CA TYR A 313 7.10 -7.52 4.95
C TYR A 313 6.88 -7.11 6.43
N PRO A 314 6.99 -5.83 6.77
CA PRO A 314 6.97 -5.37 8.16
C PRO A 314 5.64 -5.69 8.86
N LEU A 315 4.51 -5.59 8.16
CA LEU A 315 3.20 -5.94 8.70
C LEU A 315 3.11 -7.44 8.98
N PHE A 316 3.53 -8.30 8.04
CA PHE A 316 3.59 -9.74 8.25
C PHE A 316 4.50 -10.10 9.44
N ASN A 317 5.66 -9.47 9.57
CA ASN A 317 6.60 -9.70 10.67
C ASN A 317 5.96 -9.36 12.03
N PHE A 318 5.18 -8.27 12.10
CA PHE A 318 4.41 -7.94 13.29
C PHE A 318 3.44 -9.08 13.66
N TYR A 319 2.61 -9.54 12.71
CA TYR A 319 1.67 -10.64 12.94
C TYR A 319 2.35 -11.95 13.33
N HIS A 320 3.50 -12.22 12.73
CA HIS A 320 4.30 -13.42 13.03
C HIS A 320 4.83 -13.42 14.47
N LYS A 321 5.34 -12.27 14.95
CA LYS A 321 5.91 -12.09 16.29
C LYS A 321 4.86 -11.92 17.39
N PHE A 322 3.65 -11.49 17.06
CA PHE A 322 2.63 -11.12 18.05
C PHE A 322 2.22 -12.28 18.99
N GLY A 323 2.31 -13.53 18.57
CA GLY A 323 2.15 -14.73 19.41
C GLY A 323 0.72 -15.07 19.85
N LYS A 324 -0.17 -14.07 20.04
CA LYS A 324 -1.56 -14.25 20.49
C LYS A 324 -2.53 -14.31 19.30
N THR A 325 -2.44 -15.37 18.49
CA THR A 325 -3.15 -15.50 17.21
C THR A 325 -4.68 -15.43 17.36
N GLU A 326 -5.24 -16.02 18.40
CA GLU A 326 -6.68 -15.99 18.66
C GLU A 326 -7.16 -14.56 18.98
N HIS A 327 -6.42 -13.84 19.80
CA HIS A 327 -6.76 -12.46 20.15
C HIS A 327 -6.77 -11.57 18.91
N ILE A 328 -5.70 -11.61 18.10
CA ILE A 328 -5.58 -10.73 16.94
C ILE A 328 -6.61 -11.07 15.85
N TYR A 329 -6.98 -12.36 15.70
CA TYR A 329 -8.06 -12.75 14.80
C TYR A 329 -9.42 -12.22 15.27
N LYS A 330 -9.71 -12.30 16.58
CA LYS A 330 -10.92 -11.69 17.16
C LYS A 330 -10.94 -10.18 16.98
N CYS A 331 -9.79 -9.50 17.12
CA CYS A 331 -9.68 -8.08 16.82
C CYS A 331 -9.99 -7.79 15.34
N LEU A 332 -9.50 -8.63 14.40
CA LEU A 332 -9.81 -8.49 12.98
C LEU A 332 -11.32 -8.58 12.70
N LEU A 333 -11.98 -9.61 13.23
CA LEU A 333 -13.43 -9.79 13.08
C LEU A 333 -14.19 -8.60 13.69
N LYS A 334 -13.84 -8.19 14.90
CA LYS A 334 -14.47 -7.06 15.57
C LYS A 334 -14.32 -5.76 14.78
N THR A 335 -13.11 -5.45 14.33
CA THR A 335 -12.85 -4.25 13.52
C THR A 335 -13.68 -4.26 12.25
N TYR A 336 -13.71 -5.40 11.54
CA TYR A 336 -14.53 -5.56 10.35
C TYR A 336 -16.03 -5.29 10.64
N PHE A 337 -16.61 -5.95 11.65
CA PHE A 337 -18.03 -5.80 11.96
C PHE A 337 -18.38 -4.36 12.38
N VAL A 338 -17.54 -3.74 13.19
CA VAL A 338 -17.78 -2.36 13.63
C VAL A 338 -17.67 -1.37 12.46
N LEU A 339 -16.67 -1.51 11.59
CA LEU A 339 -16.55 -0.67 10.39
C LEU A 339 -17.71 -0.90 9.42
N ASN A 340 -18.19 -2.13 9.28
CA ASN A 340 -19.36 -2.44 8.48
C ASN A 340 -20.62 -1.77 9.06
N ASP A 341 -20.84 -1.86 10.37
CA ASP A 341 -21.95 -1.18 11.04
C ASP A 341 -21.88 0.35 10.87
N TRP A 342 -20.69 0.94 11.01
CA TRP A 342 -20.50 2.38 10.79
C TRP A 342 -20.75 2.80 9.33
N TYR A 343 -20.41 1.91 8.40
CA TYR A 343 -20.69 2.14 6.98
C TYR A 343 -22.18 2.03 6.67
N ASP A 344 -22.91 1.09 7.27
CA ASP A 344 -24.33 0.82 6.98
C ASP A 344 -25.27 1.79 7.71
N GLU A 345 -24.86 2.40 8.80
CA GLU A 345 -25.62 3.39 9.54
C GLU A 345 -25.52 4.79 8.92
N ASP A 346 -26.56 5.28 8.27
CA ASP A 346 -26.54 6.51 7.48
C ASP A 346 -26.05 7.74 8.25
N LYS A 347 -26.40 7.86 9.54
CA LYS A 347 -25.96 8.98 10.37
C LYS A 347 -24.46 8.95 10.62
N ILE A 348 -23.92 7.81 11.04
CA ILE A 348 -22.48 7.63 11.28
C ILE A 348 -21.71 7.77 9.96
N PHE A 349 -22.21 7.16 8.89
CA PHE A 349 -21.62 7.26 7.56
C PHE A 349 -21.51 8.71 7.08
N ASN A 350 -22.57 9.49 7.18
CA ASN A 350 -22.58 10.88 6.77
C ASN A 350 -21.61 11.73 7.60
N LEU A 351 -21.59 11.54 8.93
CA LEU A 351 -20.69 12.27 9.83
C LEU A 351 -19.22 11.92 9.56
N LEU A 352 -18.88 10.62 9.49
CA LEU A 352 -17.51 10.17 9.19
C LEU A 352 -17.08 10.63 7.79
N GLY A 353 -17.95 10.46 6.79
CA GLY A 353 -17.63 10.88 5.44
C GLY A 353 -17.38 12.38 5.33
N TYR A 354 -18.16 13.21 6.04
CA TYR A 354 -17.88 14.64 6.11
C TYR A 354 -16.49 14.92 6.71
N LEU A 355 -16.16 14.26 7.84
CA LEU A 355 -14.85 14.40 8.49
C LEU A 355 -13.69 13.90 7.64
N PHE A 356 -13.90 12.89 6.80
CA PHE A 356 -12.85 12.35 5.92
C PHE A 356 -12.63 13.20 4.66
N PHE A 357 -13.69 13.77 4.09
CA PHE A 357 -13.64 14.37 2.76
C PHE A 357 -13.79 15.90 2.74
N ALA A 358 -14.12 16.53 3.89
CA ALA A 358 -14.10 17.97 3.99
C ALA A 358 -12.67 18.51 3.90
N LYS A 359 -12.41 19.46 3.00
CA LYS A 359 -11.08 20.04 2.82
C LYS A 359 -10.52 20.63 4.10
N GLY A 360 -9.26 20.31 4.40
CA GLY A 360 -8.56 20.77 5.62
C GLY A 360 -8.92 20.01 6.89
N SER A 361 -9.75 18.96 6.83
CA SER A 361 -10.08 18.13 8.00
C SER A 361 -8.91 17.22 8.42
N ASN A 362 -8.19 16.65 7.44
CA ASN A 362 -7.08 15.69 7.66
C ASN A 362 -7.44 14.49 8.55
N LYS A 363 -8.74 14.19 8.74
CA LYS A 363 -9.21 13.04 9.50
C LYS A 363 -9.26 11.78 8.64
N THR A 364 -8.97 10.65 9.24
CA THR A 364 -9.02 9.32 8.63
C THR A 364 -9.60 8.31 9.60
N ILE A 365 -9.90 7.10 9.14
CA ILE A 365 -10.38 6.02 10.00
C ILE A 365 -9.41 5.71 11.15
N LYS A 366 -8.12 5.99 11.02
CA LYS A 366 -7.12 5.78 12.07
C LYS A 366 -7.39 6.62 13.31
N ASP A 367 -7.97 7.81 13.14
CA ASP A 367 -8.30 8.71 14.26
C ASP A 367 -9.43 8.15 15.14
N TYR A 368 -10.20 7.19 14.64
CA TYR A 368 -11.35 6.60 15.30
C TYR A 368 -11.15 5.15 15.75
N LEU A 369 -9.94 4.61 15.65
CA LEU A 369 -9.66 3.22 16.07
C LEU A 369 -9.94 2.96 17.54
N SER A 370 -9.67 3.95 18.42
CA SER A 370 -9.97 3.84 19.85
C SER A 370 -11.48 3.79 20.15
N LYS A 371 -12.32 4.12 19.17
CA LYS A 371 -13.78 4.13 19.31
C LYS A 371 -14.44 2.80 18.91
N ILE A 372 -13.69 1.85 18.38
CA ILE A 372 -14.18 0.52 18.02
C ILE A 372 -14.77 -0.22 19.26
N ASP A 373 -14.25 0.09 20.44
CA ASP A 373 -14.72 -0.46 21.71
C ASP A 373 -15.74 0.43 22.44
N SER A 374 -16.09 1.59 21.87
CA SER A 374 -16.97 2.57 22.50
C SER A 374 -18.44 2.28 22.22
N ASP A 375 -19.31 2.77 23.11
CA ASP A 375 -20.75 2.78 22.87
C ASP A 375 -21.11 3.68 21.68
N LYS A 376 -22.11 3.26 20.91
CA LYS A 376 -22.57 3.95 19.71
C LYS A 376 -23.00 5.40 19.96
N SER A 377 -23.66 5.64 21.10
CA SER A 377 -24.12 7.00 21.49
C SER A 377 -22.93 7.92 21.76
N ALA A 378 -21.90 7.42 22.44
CA ALA A 378 -20.67 8.16 22.71
C ALA A 378 -19.92 8.52 21.42
N LEU A 379 -19.87 7.58 20.47
CA LEU A 379 -19.30 7.83 19.14
C LEU A 379 -20.08 8.92 18.40
N LEU A 380 -21.40 8.81 18.33
CA LEU A 380 -22.26 9.78 17.65
C LEU A 380 -22.09 11.20 18.21
N ASN A 381 -22.13 11.37 19.53
CA ASN A 381 -21.94 12.66 20.18
C ASN A 381 -20.58 13.28 19.83
N GLU A 382 -19.53 12.47 19.79
CA GLU A 382 -18.20 12.94 19.42
C GLU A 382 -18.11 13.35 17.96
N LEU A 383 -18.67 12.54 17.04
CA LEU A 383 -18.67 12.84 15.61
C LEU A 383 -19.47 14.14 15.34
N GLU A 384 -20.64 14.30 15.95
CA GLU A 384 -21.45 15.51 15.84
C GLU A 384 -20.71 16.74 16.36
N HIS A 385 -20.05 16.62 17.50
CA HIS A 385 -19.24 17.71 18.05
C HIS A 385 -18.09 18.09 17.10
N GLN A 386 -17.38 17.11 16.54
CA GLN A 386 -16.27 17.36 15.60
C GLN A 386 -16.76 17.99 14.29
N VAL A 387 -17.88 17.53 13.75
CA VAL A 387 -18.49 18.10 12.54
C VAL A 387 -18.93 19.53 12.80
N ASN A 388 -19.63 19.80 13.93
CA ASN A 388 -20.05 21.14 14.33
C ASN A 388 -18.88 22.13 14.50
N ALA A 389 -17.75 21.63 15.01
CA ALA A 389 -16.53 22.44 15.15
C ALA A 389 -15.85 22.73 13.80
N LEU A 390 -16.05 21.85 12.80
CA LEU A 390 -15.43 21.98 11.48
C LEU A 390 -16.23 22.87 10.52
N ILE A 391 -17.57 22.98 10.70
CA ILE A 391 -18.43 23.83 9.88
C ILE A 391 -18.25 25.29 10.31
N PRO A 392 -17.83 26.21 9.39
CA PRO A 392 -17.76 27.64 9.68
C PRO A 392 -19.16 28.20 10.01
N LYS A 393 -19.27 28.92 11.13
CA LYS A 393 -20.55 29.49 11.57
C LYS A 393 -20.84 30.87 10.98
N ASN A 394 -19.81 31.66 10.72
CA ASN A 394 -19.93 32.96 10.07
C ASN A 394 -19.73 32.82 8.58
N THR A 395 -20.81 32.74 7.81
CA THR A 395 -20.78 32.56 6.36
C THR A 395 -20.76 33.86 5.58
N ASP A 396 -21.11 34.99 6.22
CA ASP A 396 -21.18 36.30 5.56
C ASP A 396 -19.80 36.83 5.15
N ASP A 397 -18.75 36.44 5.85
CA ASP A 397 -17.38 36.87 5.64
C ASP A 397 -16.53 35.85 4.84
N LEU A 398 -17.18 34.83 4.24
CA LEU A 398 -16.48 33.84 3.43
C LEU A 398 -16.37 34.29 1.97
N PHE A 399 -15.13 34.56 1.57
CA PHE A 399 -14.79 34.96 0.21
C PHE A 399 -13.78 33.99 -0.42
N TYR A 400 -13.99 33.67 -1.68
CA TYR A 400 -13.07 32.85 -2.46
C TYR A 400 -11.68 33.51 -2.49
N SER A 401 -10.74 32.85 -1.83
CA SER A 401 -9.34 33.27 -1.72
C SER A 401 -8.52 32.06 -1.30
N ASN A 402 -7.22 32.06 -1.56
CA ASN A 402 -6.31 30.95 -1.21
C ASN A 402 -6.40 30.55 0.28
N ASP A 403 -6.85 31.45 1.16
CA ASP A 403 -6.91 31.19 2.60
C ASP A 403 -8.26 30.63 3.05
N GLN A 404 -9.38 30.91 2.34
CA GLN A 404 -10.74 30.54 2.76
C GLN A 404 -11.43 29.48 1.89
N ASP A 405 -10.80 29.01 0.83
CA ASP A 405 -11.39 28.03 -0.08
C ASP A 405 -11.78 26.72 0.62
N ASN A 406 -11.00 26.31 1.61
CA ASN A 406 -11.31 25.13 2.40
C ASN A 406 -12.56 25.34 3.26
N GLU A 407 -12.80 26.55 3.76
CA GLU A 407 -13.96 26.90 4.59
C GLU A 407 -15.23 26.93 3.74
N ILE A 408 -15.17 27.55 2.56
CA ILE A 408 -16.29 27.54 1.60
C ILE A 408 -16.64 26.11 1.20
N HIS A 409 -15.62 25.29 0.87
CA HIS A 409 -15.86 23.89 0.54
C HIS A 409 -16.55 23.13 1.68
N ARG A 410 -16.14 23.35 2.94
CA ARG A 410 -16.76 22.72 4.12
C ARG A 410 -18.22 23.12 4.27
N VAL A 411 -18.55 24.39 4.09
CA VAL A 411 -19.93 24.87 4.13
C VAL A 411 -20.77 24.22 3.03
N LEU A 412 -20.31 24.28 1.78
CA LEU A 412 -21.05 23.71 0.65
C LEU A 412 -21.21 22.18 0.76
N LEU A 413 -20.18 21.47 1.25
CA LEU A 413 -20.31 20.05 1.51
C LEU A 413 -21.30 19.75 2.64
N ALA A 414 -21.30 20.56 3.73
CA ALA A 414 -22.26 20.41 4.82
C ALA A 414 -23.71 20.57 4.35
N LEU A 415 -23.99 21.54 3.47
CA LEU A 415 -25.30 21.72 2.84
C LEU A 415 -25.73 20.51 2.01
N ASN A 416 -24.78 19.83 1.35
CA ASN A 416 -25.08 18.64 0.58
C ASN A 416 -25.30 17.39 1.43
N VAL A 417 -24.72 17.33 2.62
CA VAL A 417 -24.76 16.15 3.48
C VAL A 417 -25.86 16.27 4.55
N PHE A 418 -26.09 17.46 5.12
CA PHE A 418 -26.89 17.63 6.34
C PHE A 418 -28.14 18.50 6.19
N TYR A 419 -28.34 19.23 5.11
CA TYR A 419 -29.41 20.23 4.97
C TYR A 419 -30.83 19.66 5.13
N ASP A 420 -31.11 18.47 4.61
CA ASP A 420 -32.43 17.82 4.73
C ASP A 420 -32.55 16.90 5.95
N GLY A 421 -31.70 17.11 6.94
CA GLY A 421 -31.51 16.15 8.03
C GLY A 421 -30.65 14.97 7.61
N ILE A 422 -30.26 14.16 8.59
CA ILE A 422 -29.31 13.07 8.41
C ILE A 422 -29.99 11.82 7.79
N ASN A 423 -31.17 11.96 7.23
CA ASN A 423 -32.01 10.83 6.78
C ASN A 423 -31.71 10.34 5.37
N SER A 424 -30.86 11.03 4.61
CA SER A 424 -30.44 10.61 3.29
C SER A 424 -28.93 10.35 3.23
N ARG A 425 -28.56 9.18 2.71
CA ARG A 425 -27.16 8.79 2.58
C ARG A 425 -26.49 9.56 1.44
N PHE A 426 -25.45 10.33 1.76
CA PHE A 426 -24.68 11.06 0.75
C PHE A 426 -23.77 10.11 -0.05
N ASN A 427 -23.66 10.31 -1.35
CA ASN A 427 -22.87 9.44 -2.22
C ASN A 427 -21.41 9.90 -2.32
N TYR A 428 -20.61 9.67 -1.23
CA TYR A 428 -19.19 10.04 -1.18
C TYR A 428 -18.37 9.38 -2.28
N HIS A 429 -18.68 8.14 -2.65
CA HIS A 429 -17.97 7.43 -3.71
C HIS A 429 -18.03 8.21 -5.03
N ARG A 430 -19.24 8.58 -5.47
CA ARG A 430 -19.43 9.38 -6.69
C ARG A 430 -18.84 10.79 -6.54
N PHE A 431 -19.01 11.39 -5.38
CA PHE A 431 -18.46 12.71 -5.10
C PHE A 431 -16.94 12.75 -5.31
N ILE A 432 -16.23 11.75 -4.82
CA ILE A 432 -14.77 11.66 -4.95
C ILE A 432 -14.32 11.21 -6.35
N GLU A 433 -15.00 10.21 -6.95
CA GLU A 433 -14.65 9.72 -8.29
C GLU A 433 -14.81 10.80 -9.36
N GLU A 434 -15.89 11.55 -9.30
CA GLU A 434 -16.22 12.59 -10.28
C GLU A 434 -15.50 13.92 -10.00
N LYS A 435 -14.75 14.02 -8.90
CA LYS A 435 -13.96 15.19 -8.51
C LYS A 435 -14.78 16.47 -8.46
N TRP A 436 -15.80 16.48 -7.61
CA TRP A 436 -16.58 17.70 -7.34
C TRP A 436 -15.73 18.70 -6.58
N THR A 437 -15.54 19.89 -7.17
CA THR A 437 -14.68 20.97 -6.70
C THR A 437 -15.43 22.27 -6.56
N LEU A 438 -14.80 23.23 -5.89
CA LEU A 438 -15.35 24.55 -5.70
C LEU A 438 -15.25 25.37 -7.01
N GLU A 439 -16.40 25.89 -7.46
CA GLU A 439 -16.52 26.63 -8.71
C GLU A 439 -17.41 27.86 -8.57
N HIS A 440 -17.14 28.91 -9.37
CA HIS A 440 -17.98 30.09 -9.45
C HIS A 440 -19.26 29.81 -10.25
N ILE A 441 -20.41 30.21 -9.74
CA ILE A 441 -21.69 30.13 -10.47
C ILE A 441 -21.68 31.13 -11.63
N PHE A 442 -21.44 32.41 -11.37
CA PHE A 442 -21.09 33.40 -12.37
C PHE A 442 -19.57 33.45 -12.54
N PRO A 443 -19.01 33.35 -13.74
CA PRO A 443 -17.58 33.24 -13.94
C PRO A 443 -16.82 34.53 -13.60
N GLN A 444 -15.65 34.40 -12.98
CA GLN A 444 -14.74 35.53 -12.73
C GLN A 444 -14.10 36.08 -14.02
N THR A 445 -13.94 35.25 -15.01
CA THR A 445 -13.31 35.56 -16.29
C THR A 445 -14.19 35.12 -17.45
N PRO A 446 -15.32 35.85 -17.72
CA PRO A 446 -16.08 35.60 -18.93
C PRO A 446 -15.16 35.72 -20.15
N GLU A 447 -15.47 35.00 -21.23
CA GLU A 447 -14.61 34.91 -22.44
C GLU A 447 -13.27 34.17 -22.22
N GLY A 448 -13.31 33.04 -21.57
CA GLY A 448 -12.19 32.08 -21.65
C GLY A 448 -11.94 31.67 -23.10
N LYS A 449 -10.91 30.89 -23.33
CA LYS A 449 -10.38 30.44 -24.63
C LYS A 449 -11.43 30.32 -25.75
N GLY A 450 -11.61 31.39 -26.51
CA GLY A 450 -12.36 31.38 -27.76
C GLY A 450 -13.87 31.64 -27.68
N GLN A 451 -14.44 31.95 -26.52
CA GLN A 451 -15.85 32.35 -26.40
C GLN A 451 -16.08 33.79 -26.86
N ILE A 452 -17.15 34.00 -27.62
CA ILE A 452 -17.63 35.33 -28.03
C ILE A 452 -18.83 35.65 -27.15
N LEU A 453 -18.81 36.81 -26.45
CA LEU A 453 -19.93 37.29 -25.65
C LEU A 453 -21.14 37.59 -26.56
N GLN A 454 -22.26 36.95 -26.26
CA GLN A 454 -23.53 37.27 -26.88
C GLN A 454 -24.17 38.51 -26.22
N GLU A 455 -25.18 39.11 -26.84
CA GLU A 455 -25.85 40.29 -26.25
C GLU A 455 -26.42 40.04 -24.86
N LYS A 456 -26.99 38.84 -24.65
CA LYS A 456 -27.47 38.43 -23.31
C LYS A 456 -26.37 38.43 -22.27
N ASP A 457 -25.16 37.97 -22.65
CA ASP A 457 -24.02 37.85 -21.73
C ASP A 457 -23.47 39.24 -21.34
N LYS A 458 -23.45 40.18 -22.33
CA LYS A 458 -23.03 41.57 -22.08
C LYS A 458 -24.00 42.24 -21.09
N GLN A 459 -25.34 41.99 -21.26
CA GLN A 459 -26.32 42.54 -20.33
C GLN A 459 -26.09 42.04 -18.90
N ILE A 460 -25.84 40.75 -18.72
CA ILE A 460 -25.56 40.16 -17.41
C ILE A 460 -24.28 40.78 -16.81
N ILE A 461 -23.21 40.96 -17.61
CA ILE A 461 -21.99 41.59 -17.17
C ILE A 461 -22.26 43.03 -16.70
N PHE A 462 -23.09 43.81 -17.43
CA PHE A 462 -23.46 45.16 -17.02
C PHE A 462 -24.27 45.15 -15.69
N GLU A 463 -25.21 44.22 -15.54
CA GLU A 463 -25.96 44.07 -14.31
C GLU A 463 -25.04 43.74 -13.12
N ILE A 464 -24.09 42.87 -13.32
CA ILE A 464 -23.12 42.46 -12.26
C ILE A 464 -22.17 43.61 -11.91
N LEU A 465 -21.67 44.35 -12.90
CA LEU A 465 -20.81 45.51 -12.68
C LEU A 465 -21.55 46.66 -11.99
N GLY A 466 -22.86 46.82 -12.25
CA GLY A 466 -23.70 47.83 -11.63
C GLY A 466 -23.12 49.25 -11.77
N GLU A 467 -22.92 49.94 -10.65
CA GLU A 467 -22.41 51.31 -10.61
C GLU A 467 -20.94 51.45 -11.09
N LYS A 468 -20.20 50.34 -11.20
CA LYS A 468 -18.80 50.34 -11.71
C LYS A 468 -18.73 50.41 -13.26
N VAL A 469 -19.86 50.43 -13.97
CA VAL A 469 -19.88 50.56 -15.44
C VAL A 469 -19.51 51.98 -15.84
N THR A 470 -18.27 52.17 -16.26
CA THR A 470 -17.81 53.42 -16.88
C THR A 470 -18.17 53.43 -18.37
N VAL A 471 -18.10 54.62 -19.01
CA VAL A 471 -18.31 54.76 -20.46
C VAL A 471 -17.29 53.88 -21.22
N GLU A 472 -16.04 53.88 -20.80
CA GLU A 472 -14.97 53.08 -21.39
C GLU A 472 -15.25 51.58 -21.27
N LEU A 473 -15.64 51.09 -20.09
CA LEU A 473 -16.00 49.68 -19.89
C LEU A 473 -17.20 49.25 -20.75
N LYS A 474 -18.17 50.15 -20.92
CA LYS A 474 -19.33 49.90 -21.76
C LYS A 474 -18.95 49.79 -23.25
N GLU A 475 -18.03 50.63 -23.72
CA GLU A 475 -17.51 50.57 -25.07
C GLU A 475 -16.69 49.27 -25.29
N ILE A 476 -15.83 48.89 -24.35
CA ILE A 476 -15.03 47.66 -24.43
C ILE A 476 -15.92 46.44 -24.49
N ILE A 477 -16.90 46.32 -23.58
CA ILE A 477 -17.79 45.12 -23.48
C ILE A 477 -18.68 45.00 -24.76
N ASN A 478 -19.07 46.11 -25.36
CA ASN A 478 -19.90 46.10 -26.56
C ASN A 478 -19.14 45.78 -27.86
N LYS A 479 -17.80 45.81 -27.86
CA LYS A 479 -17.04 45.46 -29.07
C LYS A 479 -17.30 44.01 -29.48
N PRO A 480 -17.42 43.68 -30.78
CA PRO A 480 -17.54 42.32 -31.25
C PRO A 480 -16.29 41.48 -31.02
N GLU A 481 -15.12 42.11 -31.15
CA GLU A 481 -13.80 41.51 -30.80
C GLU A 481 -13.04 42.46 -29.89
N ARG A 482 -12.38 41.94 -28.90
CA ARG A 482 -11.61 42.64 -27.88
C ARG A 482 -10.16 42.18 -27.90
N THR A 483 -9.24 43.15 -27.75
CA THR A 483 -7.82 42.85 -27.53
C THR A 483 -7.61 42.15 -26.17
N ALA A 484 -6.45 41.59 -25.98
CA ALA A 484 -6.10 40.95 -24.68
C ALA A 484 -6.12 42.00 -23.54
N GLU A 485 -5.65 43.22 -23.79
CA GLU A 485 -5.65 44.33 -22.82
C GLU A 485 -7.08 44.74 -22.46
N GLU A 486 -7.97 44.88 -23.47
CA GLU A 486 -9.38 45.22 -23.24
C GLU A 486 -10.13 44.13 -22.43
N LYS A 487 -9.84 42.85 -22.68
CA LYS A 487 -10.37 41.75 -21.87
C LYS A 487 -9.88 41.85 -20.43
N GLU A 488 -8.61 42.11 -20.22
CA GLU A 488 -8.02 42.26 -18.89
C GLU A 488 -8.64 43.42 -18.12
N ILE A 489 -8.90 44.57 -18.76
CA ILE A 489 -9.53 45.74 -18.14
C ILE A 489 -10.88 45.39 -17.53
N TYR A 490 -11.82 44.81 -18.32
CA TYR A 490 -13.15 44.53 -17.77
C TYR A 490 -13.17 43.32 -16.84
N GLN A 491 -12.31 42.33 -17.06
CA GLN A 491 -12.16 41.21 -16.13
C GLN A 491 -11.59 41.67 -14.78
N THR A 492 -10.66 42.60 -14.79
CA THR A 492 -10.13 43.20 -13.56
C THR A 492 -11.23 43.99 -12.84
N ALA A 493 -12.08 44.70 -13.59
CA ALA A 493 -13.22 45.36 -12.99
C ALA A 493 -14.20 44.37 -12.33
N LEU A 494 -14.49 43.22 -12.99
CA LEU A 494 -15.30 42.14 -12.39
C LEU A 494 -14.63 41.56 -11.15
N LYS A 495 -13.35 41.19 -11.23
CA LYS A 495 -12.61 40.62 -10.07
C LYS A 495 -12.55 41.56 -8.87
N SER A 496 -12.64 42.86 -9.11
CA SER A 496 -12.68 43.89 -8.05
C SER A 496 -14.04 43.92 -7.30
N LEU A 497 -15.05 43.19 -7.77
CA LEU A 497 -16.35 43.07 -7.09
C LEU A 497 -16.26 42.02 -5.99
N GLY A 498 -16.38 42.42 -4.74
CA GLY A 498 -16.37 41.51 -3.62
C GLY A 498 -17.48 40.45 -3.69
N SER A 499 -18.65 40.79 -4.26
CA SER A 499 -19.78 39.87 -4.42
C SER A 499 -19.45 38.65 -5.28
N LEU A 500 -18.62 38.77 -6.30
CA LEU A 500 -18.27 37.64 -7.16
C LEU A 500 -17.42 36.58 -6.47
N ASN A 501 -16.71 36.96 -5.42
CA ASN A 501 -15.92 36.05 -4.60
C ASN A 501 -16.66 35.58 -3.35
N SER A 502 -17.86 36.13 -3.05
CA SER A 502 -18.62 35.70 -1.89
C SER A 502 -19.11 34.25 -2.07
N ILE A 503 -19.36 33.59 -0.94
CA ILE A 503 -19.90 32.22 -0.93
C ILE A 503 -21.19 32.08 -1.73
N GLY A 504 -21.98 33.15 -1.84
CA GLY A 504 -23.22 33.18 -2.64
C GLY A 504 -23.01 33.00 -4.14
N ASN A 505 -21.78 33.20 -4.63
CA ASN A 505 -21.43 32.91 -6.02
C ASN A 505 -20.68 31.58 -6.20
N MET A 506 -20.70 30.73 -5.18
CA MET A 506 -19.94 29.46 -5.20
C MET A 506 -20.86 28.25 -5.18
N CYS A 507 -20.47 27.19 -5.85
CA CYS A 507 -21.10 25.88 -5.81
C CYS A 507 -20.07 24.75 -6.03
N LEU A 508 -20.51 23.51 -5.93
CA LEU A 508 -19.71 22.35 -6.25
C LEU A 508 -20.03 21.88 -7.66
N LEU A 509 -19.04 21.82 -8.55
CA LEU A 509 -19.16 21.33 -9.92
C LEU A 509 -17.99 20.38 -10.26
N THR A 510 -18.15 19.56 -11.30
CA THR A 510 -17.04 18.82 -11.90
C THR A 510 -16.43 19.61 -13.06
N ASP A 511 -15.19 19.29 -13.43
CA ASP A 511 -14.54 19.89 -14.62
C ASP A 511 -15.36 19.73 -15.90
N LYS A 512 -16.13 18.65 -16.01
CA LYS A 512 -16.98 18.35 -17.17
C LYS A 512 -18.24 19.19 -17.22
N ASP A 513 -18.79 19.57 -16.07
CA ASP A 513 -19.99 20.37 -15.95
C ASP A 513 -19.72 21.86 -16.07
N ASN A 514 -18.46 22.24 -15.86
CA ASN A 514 -18.03 23.60 -16.01
C ASN A 514 -17.75 23.86 -17.50
N ALA A 515 -18.77 24.33 -18.22
CA ALA A 515 -18.68 24.60 -19.65
C ALA A 515 -17.46 25.49 -19.95
N SER A 516 -16.72 25.15 -21.00
CA SER A 516 -15.60 25.94 -21.50
C SER A 516 -14.48 26.21 -20.49
N ASN A 517 -14.09 25.21 -19.68
CA ASN A 517 -12.99 25.34 -18.71
C ASN A 517 -13.16 26.49 -17.69
N GLY A 518 -14.32 26.66 -17.12
CA GLY A 518 -14.59 27.59 -16.05
C GLY A 518 -15.15 28.95 -16.47
N CYS A 519 -15.41 29.16 -17.73
CA CYS A 519 -15.86 30.45 -18.26
C CYS A 519 -17.34 30.48 -18.67
N GLY A 520 -18.06 29.37 -18.56
CA GLY A 520 -19.48 29.29 -18.94
C GLY A 520 -20.39 30.09 -18.00
N PHE A 521 -21.43 30.72 -18.58
CA PHE A 521 -22.47 31.40 -17.83
C PHE A 521 -23.44 30.41 -17.16
N PHE A 522 -24.33 30.96 -16.33
CA PHE A 522 -25.26 30.17 -15.52
C PHE A 522 -26.15 29.24 -16.38
N ASP A 523 -26.69 29.71 -17.50
CA ASP A 523 -27.55 28.93 -18.37
C ASP A 523 -26.86 27.71 -19.00
N GLU A 524 -25.57 27.83 -19.36
CA GLU A 524 -24.75 26.73 -19.88
C GLU A 524 -24.52 25.69 -18.80
N LYS A 525 -24.07 26.12 -17.60
CA LYS A 525 -23.84 25.24 -16.44
C LYS A 525 -25.13 24.55 -16.03
N ARG A 526 -26.25 25.29 -16.00
CA ARG A 526 -27.57 24.75 -15.69
C ARG A 526 -27.99 23.65 -16.68
N THR A 527 -27.77 23.87 -17.98
CA THR A 527 -28.07 22.90 -19.01
C THR A 527 -27.31 21.59 -18.77
N ASN A 528 -26.02 21.67 -18.47
CA ASN A 528 -25.18 20.52 -18.17
C ASN A 528 -25.66 19.75 -16.91
N ILE A 529 -25.99 20.44 -15.84
CA ILE A 529 -26.49 19.83 -14.60
C ILE A 529 -27.85 19.14 -14.84
N LEU A 530 -28.78 19.79 -15.55
CA LEU A 530 -30.08 19.19 -15.87
C LEU A 530 -29.91 17.97 -16.78
N GLN A 531 -28.96 17.99 -17.70
CA GLN A 531 -28.65 16.82 -18.55
C GLN A 531 -28.11 15.66 -17.73
N ARG A 532 -27.20 15.90 -16.77
CA ARG A 532 -26.72 14.86 -15.85
C ARG A 532 -27.88 14.20 -15.10
N ILE A 533 -28.81 14.98 -14.58
CA ILE A 533 -30.00 14.47 -13.87
C ILE A 533 -30.84 13.61 -14.77
N ARG A 534 -31.10 14.05 -16.01
CA ARG A 534 -31.88 13.27 -17.02
C ARG A 534 -31.22 11.94 -17.34
N GLN A 535 -29.88 11.87 -17.26
CA GLN A 535 -29.10 10.65 -17.48
C GLN A 535 -28.98 9.77 -16.21
N GLY A 536 -29.58 10.17 -15.08
CA GLY A 536 -29.47 9.44 -13.82
C GLY A 536 -28.08 9.53 -13.17
N SER A 537 -27.26 10.51 -13.58
CA SER A 537 -25.95 10.74 -12.99
C SER A 537 -26.07 11.45 -11.65
N PHE A 538 -25.08 11.23 -10.78
CA PHE A 538 -25.01 11.88 -9.47
C PHE A 538 -24.86 13.40 -9.61
N VAL A 539 -25.66 14.14 -8.87
CA VAL A 539 -25.53 15.58 -8.65
C VAL A 539 -25.76 15.86 -7.16
N PRO A 540 -24.84 16.55 -6.48
CA PRO A 540 -25.07 16.97 -5.10
C PRO A 540 -26.32 17.82 -4.99
N LYS A 541 -27.12 17.61 -3.92
CA LYS A 541 -28.43 18.24 -3.76
C LYS A 541 -28.37 19.76 -3.82
N HIS A 542 -27.50 20.38 -3.05
CA HIS A 542 -27.38 21.84 -3.04
C HIS A 542 -26.98 22.39 -4.43
N THR A 543 -26.12 21.69 -5.17
CA THR A 543 -25.80 22.04 -6.56
C THR A 543 -27.05 21.99 -7.44
N PHE A 544 -27.88 20.94 -7.30
CA PHE A 544 -29.15 20.86 -8.01
C PHE A 544 -30.08 22.03 -7.63
N ASP A 545 -30.20 22.33 -6.34
CA ASP A 545 -31.06 23.40 -5.84
C ASP A 545 -30.61 24.77 -6.37
N VAL A 546 -29.30 25.03 -6.48
CA VAL A 546 -28.76 26.23 -7.11
C VAL A 546 -29.17 26.35 -8.58
N PHE A 547 -28.94 25.31 -9.40
CA PHE A 547 -29.21 25.36 -10.82
C PHE A 547 -30.69 25.17 -11.21
N SER A 548 -31.53 24.68 -10.28
CA SER A 548 -32.98 24.72 -10.37
C SER A 548 -33.60 25.98 -9.78
N LYS A 549 -32.77 26.82 -9.11
CA LYS A 549 -33.21 27.99 -8.31
C LYS A 549 -34.13 27.66 -7.14
N MET A 550 -34.12 26.41 -6.67
CA MET A 550 -34.87 25.98 -5.49
C MET A 550 -34.24 26.47 -4.17
N VAL A 551 -33.04 27.06 -4.22
CA VAL A 551 -32.41 27.72 -3.06
C VAL A 551 -33.15 28.98 -2.61
N PHE A 552 -34.08 29.51 -3.41
CA PHE A 552 -34.86 30.69 -3.11
C PHE A 552 -36.28 30.31 -2.70
N GLU A 553 -36.73 30.78 -1.55
CA GLU A 553 -38.08 30.51 -1.01
C GLU A 553 -39.17 31.27 -1.82
N GLU A 554 -38.85 32.49 -2.26
CA GLU A 554 -39.78 33.35 -3.00
C GLU A 554 -39.13 33.91 -4.25
N ASN A 555 -39.91 33.95 -5.34
CA ASN A 555 -39.59 34.54 -6.62
C ASN A 555 -38.15 34.26 -7.14
N PRO A 556 -37.90 33.11 -7.78
CA PRO A 556 -36.58 32.73 -8.26
C PRO A 556 -36.00 33.63 -9.36
N GLY A 557 -36.76 34.60 -9.85
CA GLY A 557 -36.35 35.47 -10.93
C GLY A 557 -36.19 34.72 -12.26
N ASP A 558 -35.35 35.27 -13.13
CA ASP A 558 -35.02 34.65 -14.41
C ASP A 558 -34.22 33.35 -14.23
N PHE A 559 -34.71 32.25 -14.76
CA PHE A 559 -34.07 30.94 -14.68
C PHE A 559 -32.79 30.77 -15.54
N GLU A 560 -32.48 31.74 -16.37
CA GLU A 560 -31.34 31.70 -17.26
C GLU A 560 -30.16 32.54 -16.75
N ARG A 561 -30.32 33.32 -15.68
CA ARG A 561 -29.35 34.30 -15.19
C ARG A 561 -29.00 34.10 -13.73
N TRP A 562 -27.79 34.49 -13.37
CA TRP A 562 -27.32 34.59 -11.98
C TRP A 562 -26.84 36.02 -11.74
N THR A 563 -27.62 36.81 -11.04
CA THR A 563 -27.44 38.25 -10.84
C THR A 563 -26.82 38.55 -9.47
N ASN A 564 -26.44 39.82 -9.22
CA ASN A 564 -26.00 40.26 -7.88
C ASN A 564 -27.06 40.02 -6.80
N GLU A 565 -28.35 40.18 -7.12
CA GLU A 565 -29.44 39.87 -6.23
C GLU A 565 -29.48 38.39 -5.88
N ASN A 566 -29.30 37.50 -6.88
CA ASN A 566 -29.19 36.05 -6.64
C ASN A 566 -28.00 35.71 -5.76
N ILE A 567 -26.84 36.33 -5.95
CA ILE A 567 -25.65 36.14 -5.10
C ILE A 567 -25.95 36.50 -3.64
N THR A 568 -26.56 37.66 -3.41
CA THR A 568 -26.92 38.14 -2.06
C THR A 568 -27.95 37.23 -1.39
N ASN A 569 -29.02 36.89 -2.13
CA ASN A 569 -30.07 36.01 -1.62
C ASN A 569 -29.55 34.60 -1.33
N HIS A 570 -28.65 34.09 -2.19
CA HIS A 570 -28.02 32.78 -1.95
C HIS A 570 -27.09 32.79 -0.75
N THR A 571 -26.30 33.87 -0.52
CA THR A 571 -25.51 34.01 0.72
C THR A 571 -26.42 33.92 1.95
N SER A 572 -27.57 34.64 1.93
CA SER A 572 -28.55 34.62 3.03
C SER A 572 -29.20 33.24 3.22
N ALA A 573 -29.51 32.55 2.11
CA ALA A 573 -30.05 31.19 2.14
C ALA A 573 -29.04 30.18 2.73
N ILE A 574 -27.77 30.26 2.32
CA ILE A 574 -26.68 29.44 2.89
C ILE A 574 -26.59 29.64 4.40
N LYS A 575 -26.60 30.89 4.86
CA LYS A 575 -26.55 31.25 6.30
C LYS A 575 -27.70 30.59 7.08
N LYS A 576 -28.94 30.80 6.64
CA LYS A 576 -30.12 30.19 7.26
C LYS A 576 -30.02 28.65 7.28
N ALA A 577 -29.56 28.06 6.18
CA ALA A 577 -29.42 26.62 6.06
C ALA A 577 -28.38 26.07 7.05
N ILE A 578 -27.22 26.71 7.17
CA ILE A 578 -26.17 26.32 8.14
C ILE A 578 -26.65 26.47 9.58
N GLU A 579 -27.35 27.56 9.91
CA GLU A 579 -27.96 27.78 11.23
C GLU A 579 -29.03 26.71 11.57
N SER A 580 -29.69 26.15 10.56
CA SER A 580 -30.71 25.10 10.71
C SER A 580 -30.11 23.70 10.92
N ILE A 581 -28.84 23.49 10.57
CA ILE A 581 -28.15 22.21 10.79
C ILE A 581 -27.93 22.02 12.28
N LYS A 582 -28.85 21.30 12.92
CA LYS A 582 -28.75 20.88 14.31
C LYS A 582 -28.15 19.50 14.39
N LEU A 583 -26.84 19.43 14.56
CA LEU A 583 -26.17 18.24 15.02
C LEU A 583 -26.21 18.34 16.55
N SER A 584 -27.07 17.55 17.18
CA SER A 584 -27.40 17.63 18.62
C SER A 584 -26.23 17.24 19.51
#